data_f4fbaff62582a88dda3c6bd0305312bd
#
_entry.id   f4fbaff62582a88dda3c6bd0305312bd
#
_cell.length_a   1.000
_cell.length_b   1.000
_cell.length_c   1.000
_cell.angle_alpha   90.00
_cell.angle_beta   90.00
_cell.angle_gamma   90.00
#
_symmetry.space_group_name_H-M   'P 1'
#
loop_
_entity.id
_entity.type
_entity.pdbx_description
1 polymer ?
#
loop_
_entity_poly.entity_id
_entity_poly.type
_entity_poly.pdbx_seq_one_letter_code
_entity_poly.pdbx_strand_id
1 'polypeptide(L)'
;VQLTSSRAVLGQTIPFGAEFGCQHPESFAADQYRIYFTDVSRGAVLRLSRDGITPISDTGMSDWFYDNLSSAGYYSSGNTMSVVGSFDDNKQEYNTTLHNSLNYNFKKNVYSLAYHEPTDGWVSFRSYVPEFGFSINNRYYTIKNGVIWGHNEESLTSEYNKFYGTDYDSTVTLLFNDAPSSVKSFRTINYEGTQAKIVSNLTDGEYYNNYSSNIDGWFVDDITTDKQEGNVPEFIQKEGK
;
A
#
# COMPACT_ATOMS: atom_id res chain seq x y z
N VAL A 1 -17.69 14.62 41.58
CA VAL A 1 -18.11 13.54 40.62
C VAL A 1 -19.62 13.49 40.72
N GLN A 2 -20.33 13.94 39.69
CA GLN A 2 -21.79 13.84 39.61
C GLN A 2 -22.10 12.53 38.89
N LEU A 3 -22.55 11.54 39.62
CA LEU A 3 -23.11 10.31 39.04
C LEU A 3 -24.54 10.62 38.62
N THR A 4 -24.70 10.90 37.33
CA THR A 4 -26.04 10.96 36.73
C THR A 4 -26.48 9.54 36.39
N SER A 5 -27.55 9.06 36.99
CA SER A 5 -28.19 7.79 36.64
C SER A 5 -28.95 7.93 35.32
N SER A 6 -28.22 7.87 34.21
CA SER A 6 -28.82 7.74 32.88
C SER A 6 -29.15 6.28 32.64
N ARG A 7 -30.43 5.98 32.31
CA ARG A 7 -30.83 4.64 31.86
C ARG A 7 -30.39 4.33 30.43
N ALA A 8 -29.77 5.29 29.74
CA ALA A 8 -29.24 5.11 28.39
C ALA A 8 -27.82 4.54 28.47
N VAL A 9 -27.55 3.45 27.76
CA VAL A 9 -26.24 2.83 27.63
C VAL A 9 -25.27 3.76 26.85
N LEU A 10 -25.82 4.56 25.96
CA LEU A 10 -25.12 5.60 25.22
C LEU A 10 -25.49 6.98 25.78
N GLY A 11 -24.48 7.85 25.91
CA GLY A 11 -24.69 9.26 26.26
C GLY A 11 -25.31 10.05 25.10
N GLN A 12 -25.18 11.36 25.15
CA GLN A 12 -25.69 12.22 24.09
C GLN A 12 -24.91 11.93 22.80
N THR A 13 -25.61 11.63 21.70
CA THR A 13 -25.03 11.48 20.39
C THR A 13 -24.95 12.85 19.73
N ILE A 14 -23.74 13.27 19.37
CA ILE A 14 -23.48 14.49 18.60
C ILE A 14 -23.05 14.04 17.22
N PRO A 15 -23.83 14.29 16.14
CA PRO A 15 -23.42 13.93 14.79
C PRO A 15 -22.27 14.83 14.32
N PHE A 16 -21.30 14.24 13.65
CA PHE A 16 -20.33 15.01 12.90
C PHE A 16 -21.00 15.65 11.67
N GLY A 17 -20.59 16.87 11.31
CA GLY A 17 -21.17 17.60 10.18
C GLY A 17 -20.77 17.06 8.79
N ALA A 18 -20.03 15.95 8.73
CA ALA A 18 -19.63 15.30 7.51
C ALA A 18 -20.57 14.15 7.14
N GLU A 19 -20.87 14.03 5.85
CA GLU A 19 -21.82 13.02 5.32
C GLU A 19 -21.18 11.65 5.06
N PHE A 20 -20.15 11.27 5.80
CA PHE A 20 -19.45 9.99 5.63
C PHE A 20 -20.07 8.89 6.50
N GLY A 21 -19.96 7.65 6.00
CA GLY A 21 -20.41 6.45 6.68
C GLY A 21 -19.36 5.33 6.66
N CYS A 22 -19.63 4.25 7.35
CA CYS A 22 -18.80 3.05 7.35
C CYS A 22 -19.67 1.84 7.07
N GLN A 23 -19.53 1.24 5.90
CA GLN A 23 -20.25 0.04 5.50
C GLN A 23 -19.53 -1.24 5.95
N HIS A 24 -18.22 -1.16 6.16
CA HIS A 24 -17.36 -2.27 6.57
C HIS A 24 -16.71 -1.98 7.92
N PRO A 25 -17.33 -2.42 9.04
CA PRO A 25 -16.76 -2.23 10.38
C PRO A 25 -15.34 -2.79 10.52
N GLU A 26 -15.00 -3.81 9.74
CA GLU A 26 -13.68 -4.44 9.71
C GLU A 26 -12.58 -3.52 9.16
N SER A 27 -12.96 -2.44 8.46
CA SER A 27 -12.02 -1.40 8.03
C SER A 27 -11.56 -0.50 9.16
N PHE A 28 -12.24 -0.56 10.30
CA PHE A 28 -11.96 0.28 11.45
C PHE A 28 -10.63 -0.10 12.11
N ALA A 29 -9.79 0.90 12.32
CA ALA A 29 -8.60 0.81 13.15
C ALA A 29 -8.43 2.11 13.94
N ALA A 30 -7.72 2.04 15.06
CA ALA A 30 -7.47 3.20 15.89
C ALA A 30 -6.04 3.22 16.38
N ASP A 31 -5.47 4.40 16.43
CA ASP A 31 -4.32 4.73 17.26
C ASP A 31 -4.80 5.43 18.56
N GLN A 32 -3.88 6.01 19.32
CA GLN A 32 -4.22 6.69 20.59
C GLN A 32 -5.13 7.92 20.42
N TYR A 33 -5.11 8.55 19.24
CA TYR A 33 -5.72 9.88 19.01
C TYR A 33 -6.59 9.93 17.76
N ARG A 34 -6.53 8.90 16.92
CA ARG A 34 -7.17 8.88 15.61
C ARG A 34 -7.88 7.57 15.37
N ILE A 35 -8.88 7.63 14.52
CA ILE A 35 -9.67 6.50 14.08
C ILE A 35 -9.69 6.51 12.56
N TYR A 36 -9.49 5.34 11.96
CA TYR A 36 -9.49 5.15 10.52
C TYR A 36 -10.62 4.22 10.13
N PHE A 37 -11.26 4.52 9.03
CA PHE A 37 -12.32 3.68 8.45
C PHE A 37 -12.55 4.01 6.98
N THR A 38 -13.32 3.18 6.28
CA THR A 38 -13.56 3.32 4.85
C THR A 38 -15.03 3.51 4.56
N ASP A 39 -15.36 4.55 3.79
CA ASP A 39 -16.66 4.77 3.16
C ASP A 39 -16.61 4.27 1.72
N VAL A 40 -17.08 3.05 1.50
CA VAL A 40 -17.07 2.41 0.18
C VAL A 40 -18.02 3.11 -0.78
N SER A 41 -19.16 3.61 -0.29
CA SER A 41 -20.14 4.29 -1.15
C SER A 41 -19.62 5.59 -1.76
N ARG A 42 -18.72 6.26 -1.06
CA ARG A 42 -18.09 7.50 -1.53
C ARG A 42 -16.68 7.29 -2.10
N GLY A 43 -16.17 6.07 -2.04
CA GLY A 43 -14.82 5.77 -2.50
C GLY A 43 -13.74 6.45 -1.68
N ALA A 44 -13.95 6.61 -0.37
CA ALA A 44 -13.08 7.39 0.49
C ALA A 44 -12.55 6.58 1.67
N VAL A 45 -11.29 6.77 2.00
CA VAL A 45 -10.68 6.33 3.26
C VAL A 45 -10.55 7.54 4.18
N LEU A 46 -10.99 7.39 5.41
CA LEU A 46 -11.23 8.49 6.33
C LEU A 46 -10.41 8.35 7.60
N ARG A 47 -9.94 9.48 8.08
CA ARG A 47 -9.33 9.64 9.39
C ARG A 47 -10.18 10.57 10.24
N LEU A 48 -10.66 10.10 11.37
CA LEU A 48 -11.29 10.90 12.40
C LEU A 48 -10.27 11.27 13.45
N SER A 49 -10.10 12.54 13.70
CA SER A 49 -9.22 13.10 14.71
C SER A 49 -9.94 14.17 15.53
N ARG A 50 -9.23 14.84 16.44
CA ARG A 50 -9.77 15.97 17.19
C ARG A 50 -10.30 17.08 16.28
N ASP A 51 -9.71 17.25 15.12
CA ASP A 51 -10.04 18.32 14.16
C ASP A 51 -11.19 17.92 13.21
N GLY A 52 -11.76 16.74 13.41
CA GLY A 52 -12.89 16.23 12.61
C GLY A 52 -12.51 15.08 11.70
N ILE A 53 -13.34 14.85 10.67
CA ILE A 53 -13.15 13.80 9.68
C ILE A 53 -12.39 14.37 8.48
N THR A 54 -11.30 13.72 8.12
CA THR A 54 -10.46 14.08 6.96
C THR A 54 -10.39 12.90 6.01
N PRO A 55 -10.70 13.07 4.71
CA PRO A 55 -10.47 12.05 3.69
C PRO A 55 -8.97 11.94 3.41
N ILE A 56 -8.31 10.91 3.92
CA ILE A 56 -6.90 10.63 3.64
C ILE A 56 -6.68 10.01 2.25
N SER A 57 -7.73 9.47 1.63
CA SER A 57 -7.71 9.06 0.21
C SER A 57 -7.39 10.20 -0.74
N ASP A 58 -7.74 11.45 -0.38
CA ASP A 58 -7.51 12.61 -1.23
C ASP A 58 -6.03 12.99 -1.34
N THR A 59 -5.19 12.44 -0.48
CA THR A 59 -3.74 12.63 -0.55
C THR A 59 -3.14 11.80 -1.68
N GLY A 60 -3.27 12.27 -2.91
CA GLY A 60 -2.68 11.70 -4.12
C GLY A 60 -3.31 10.41 -4.65
N MET A 61 -4.39 9.90 -4.03
CA MET A 61 -4.97 8.60 -4.37
C MET A 61 -6.51 8.64 -4.57
N SER A 62 -7.10 9.82 -4.70
CA SER A 62 -8.56 10.02 -4.77
C SER A 62 -9.20 9.19 -5.89
N ASP A 63 -8.71 9.34 -7.13
CA ASP A 63 -9.25 8.63 -8.29
C ASP A 63 -9.06 7.12 -8.14
N TRP A 64 -7.90 6.69 -7.65
CA TRP A 64 -7.64 5.27 -7.44
C TRP A 64 -8.62 4.64 -6.45
N PHE A 65 -8.87 5.30 -5.32
CA PHE A 65 -9.85 4.81 -4.33
C PHE A 65 -11.27 4.86 -4.87
N TYR A 66 -11.62 5.91 -5.60
CA TYR A 66 -12.92 6.00 -6.23
C TYR A 66 -13.17 4.81 -7.18
N ASP A 67 -12.22 4.51 -8.04
CA ASP A 67 -12.33 3.41 -9.01
C ASP A 67 -12.37 2.03 -8.36
N ASN A 68 -11.64 1.84 -7.25
CA ASN A 68 -11.54 0.54 -6.60
C ASN A 68 -12.56 0.32 -5.49
N LEU A 69 -13.13 1.37 -4.90
CA LEU A 69 -14.13 1.29 -3.83
C LEU A 69 -15.55 1.52 -4.35
N SER A 70 -15.79 2.59 -5.12
CA SER A 70 -17.14 3.04 -5.48
C SER A 70 -17.65 2.52 -6.82
N SER A 71 -16.96 1.56 -7.44
CA SER A 71 -17.34 1.09 -8.77
C SER A 71 -18.82 0.68 -8.83
N ALA A 72 -19.53 1.13 -9.86
CA ALA A 72 -20.96 0.92 -10.07
C ALA A 72 -21.41 -0.56 -10.11
N GLY A 73 -20.46 -1.49 -10.08
CA GLY A 73 -20.70 -2.92 -9.98
C GLY A 73 -20.86 -3.48 -8.58
N TYR A 74 -20.68 -2.66 -7.55
CA TYR A 74 -20.70 -3.12 -6.16
C TYR A 74 -22.04 -3.75 -5.73
N TYR A 75 -23.14 -3.21 -6.21
CA TYR A 75 -24.49 -3.71 -5.87
C TYR A 75 -25.08 -4.64 -6.93
N SER A 76 -24.35 -4.99 -7.97
CA SER A 76 -24.84 -5.99 -8.91
C SER A 76 -24.70 -7.38 -8.31
N SER A 77 -25.75 -8.18 -8.52
CA SER A 77 -25.90 -9.54 -7.98
C SER A 77 -24.62 -10.38 -8.11
N GLY A 78 -24.02 -10.73 -6.98
CA GLY A 78 -22.86 -11.62 -6.90
C GLY A 78 -21.51 -10.97 -6.67
N ASN A 79 -21.42 -9.62 -6.59
CA ASN A 79 -20.19 -8.93 -6.20
C ASN A 79 -20.15 -8.74 -4.69
N THR A 80 -19.08 -9.16 -4.07
CA THR A 80 -18.80 -8.91 -2.66
C THR A 80 -17.55 -8.09 -2.53
N MET A 81 -17.63 -6.99 -1.78
CA MET A 81 -16.49 -6.24 -1.35
C MET A 81 -16.34 -6.39 0.15
N SER A 82 -15.13 -6.52 0.62
CA SER A 82 -14.81 -6.39 2.04
C SER A 82 -13.55 -5.56 2.19
N VAL A 83 -13.55 -4.71 3.21
CA VAL A 83 -12.40 -3.85 3.53
C VAL A 83 -11.98 -4.14 4.96
N VAL A 84 -10.71 -4.49 5.13
CA VAL A 84 -10.13 -4.77 6.44
C VAL A 84 -9.08 -3.71 6.74
N GLY A 85 -9.17 -3.12 7.94
CA GLY A 85 -8.23 -2.12 8.43
C GLY A 85 -7.43 -2.62 9.62
N SER A 86 -6.23 -2.11 9.77
CA SER A 86 -5.40 -2.34 10.96
C SER A 86 -4.38 -1.22 11.11
N PHE A 87 -3.90 -0.99 12.32
CA PHE A 87 -2.90 0.03 12.58
C PHE A 87 -1.60 -0.62 13.09
N ASP A 88 -0.48 -0.27 12.46
CA ASP A 88 0.86 -0.65 12.88
C ASP A 88 1.43 0.45 13.78
N ASP A 89 1.46 0.20 15.09
CA ASP A 89 1.94 1.16 16.09
C ASP A 89 3.42 1.48 15.92
N ASN A 90 4.21 0.54 15.45
CA ASN A 90 5.65 0.72 15.29
C ASN A 90 5.98 1.65 14.13
N LYS A 91 5.35 1.41 13.00
CA LYS A 91 5.54 2.22 11.79
C LYS A 91 4.63 3.43 11.70
N GLN A 92 3.65 3.55 12.59
CA GLN A 92 2.61 4.58 12.54
C GLN A 92 1.87 4.57 11.19
N GLU A 93 1.50 3.37 10.74
CA GLU A 93 0.83 3.15 9.47
C GLU A 93 -0.57 2.56 9.66
N TYR A 94 -1.55 3.17 8.99
CA TYR A 94 -2.84 2.54 8.77
C TYR A 94 -2.76 1.64 7.54
N ASN A 95 -2.93 0.35 7.75
CA ASN A 95 -2.97 -0.64 6.69
C ASN A 95 -4.42 -0.94 6.34
N THR A 96 -4.78 -0.78 5.07
CA THR A 96 -6.11 -1.13 4.56
C THR A 96 -6.01 -2.17 3.47
N THR A 97 -6.83 -3.20 3.54
CA THR A 97 -6.89 -4.28 2.56
C THR A 97 -8.27 -4.31 1.93
N LEU A 98 -8.31 -4.13 0.62
CA LEU A 98 -9.52 -4.17 -0.19
C LEU A 98 -9.63 -5.54 -0.85
N HIS A 99 -10.70 -6.25 -0.56
CA HIS A 99 -11.06 -7.50 -1.25
C HIS A 99 -12.25 -7.21 -2.17
N ASN A 100 -12.00 -7.15 -3.45
CA ASN A 100 -13.04 -6.98 -4.45
C ASN A 100 -13.22 -8.28 -5.25
N SER A 101 -14.33 -8.96 -5.06
CA SER A 101 -14.71 -10.16 -5.80
C SER A 101 -15.68 -9.79 -6.91
N LEU A 102 -15.16 -9.31 -8.03
CA LEU A 102 -15.97 -9.10 -9.23
C LEU A 102 -16.22 -10.45 -9.91
N ASN A 103 -17.45 -10.90 -9.94
CA ASN A 103 -17.85 -12.12 -10.67
C ASN A 103 -17.77 -11.96 -12.21
N TYR A 104 -17.54 -10.77 -12.71
CA TYR A 104 -17.43 -10.48 -14.14
C TYR A 104 -15.95 -10.37 -14.51
N ASN A 105 -15.45 -11.33 -15.26
CA ASN A 105 -14.10 -11.43 -15.82
C ASN A 105 -12.97 -11.98 -14.91
N PHE A 106 -13.26 -12.77 -13.89
CA PHE A 106 -12.25 -13.57 -13.15
C PHE A 106 -11.04 -12.80 -12.57
N LYS A 107 -11.06 -11.48 -12.53
CA LYS A 107 -10.03 -10.71 -11.84
C LYS A 107 -10.45 -10.44 -10.39
N LYS A 108 -9.92 -11.24 -9.51
CA LYS A 108 -9.96 -10.97 -8.07
C LYS A 108 -8.95 -9.87 -7.79
N ASN A 109 -9.41 -8.62 -7.78
CA ASN A 109 -8.56 -7.51 -7.40
C ASN A 109 -8.52 -7.41 -5.88
N VAL A 110 -7.37 -7.71 -5.31
CA VAL A 110 -7.11 -7.57 -3.88
C VAL A 110 -5.91 -6.67 -3.73
N TYR A 111 -6.08 -5.61 -2.96
CA TYR A 111 -5.03 -4.63 -2.72
C TYR A 111 -4.86 -4.41 -1.23
N SER A 112 -3.62 -4.38 -0.78
CA SER A 112 -3.25 -3.94 0.56
C SER A 112 -2.38 -2.69 0.45
N LEU A 113 -2.79 -1.63 1.14
CA LEU A 113 -2.13 -0.32 1.09
C LEU A 113 -1.77 0.13 2.49
N ALA A 114 -0.73 0.94 2.59
CA ALA A 114 -0.31 1.55 3.84
C ALA A 114 -0.30 3.07 3.72
N TYR A 115 -0.98 3.73 4.64
CA TYR A 115 -0.94 5.17 4.85
C TYR A 115 -0.06 5.47 6.07
N HIS A 116 0.96 6.29 5.90
CA HIS A 116 1.90 6.64 6.95
C HIS A 116 1.60 8.03 7.51
N GLU A 117 1.22 8.09 8.76
CA GLU A 117 0.81 9.32 9.43
C GLU A 117 1.87 10.43 9.45
N PRO A 118 3.14 10.16 9.80
CA PRO A 118 4.15 11.21 9.83
C PRO A 118 4.42 11.90 8.50
N THR A 119 4.24 11.19 7.38
CA THR A 119 4.42 11.76 6.04
C THR A 119 3.13 12.25 5.41
N ASP A 120 1.98 12.02 6.08
CA ASP A 120 0.64 12.34 5.60
C ASP A 120 0.41 11.84 4.17
N GLY A 121 0.71 10.55 3.93
CA GLY A 121 0.66 9.99 2.59
C GLY A 121 0.63 8.47 2.51
N TRP A 122 0.19 7.99 1.34
CA TRP A 122 0.20 6.57 0.97
C TRP A 122 1.61 6.17 0.55
N VAL A 123 2.21 5.24 1.28
CA VAL A 123 3.63 4.90 1.13
C VAL A 123 3.89 3.58 0.43
N SER A 124 2.94 2.67 0.43
CA SER A 124 3.19 1.34 -0.14
C SER A 124 1.93 0.60 -0.54
N PHE A 125 2.02 -0.12 -1.66
CA PHE A 125 1.19 -1.28 -1.93
C PHE A 125 1.89 -2.51 -1.34
N ARG A 126 1.19 -3.22 -0.44
CA ARG A 126 1.75 -4.41 0.21
C ARG A 126 1.51 -5.65 -0.65
N SER A 127 2.50 -6.52 -0.72
CA SER A 127 2.38 -7.79 -1.45
C SER A 127 1.50 -8.81 -0.72
N TYR A 128 1.33 -8.67 0.58
CA TYR A 128 0.55 -9.58 1.40
C TYR A 128 -0.90 -9.12 1.59
N VAL A 129 -1.78 -10.09 1.77
CA VAL A 129 -3.22 -9.89 1.94
C VAL A 129 -3.67 -10.54 3.22
N PRO A 130 -3.80 -9.80 4.32
CA PRO A 130 -4.25 -10.32 5.60
C PRO A 130 -5.77 -10.51 5.64
N GLU A 131 -6.23 -11.37 6.53
CA GLU A 131 -7.62 -11.48 6.94
C GLU A 131 -7.96 -10.50 8.06
N PHE A 132 -6.98 -10.20 8.90
CA PHE A 132 -7.05 -9.23 9.97
C PHE A 132 -5.63 -8.81 10.39
N GLY A 133 -5.49 -7.63 11.01
CA GLY A 133 -4.21 -7.16 11.55
C GLY A 133 -4.40 -6.41 12.87
N PHE A 134 -3.39 -6.45 13.72
CA PHE A 134 -3.38 -5.79 15.03
C PHE A 134 -1.95 -5.55 15.52
N SER A 135 -1.79 -4.60 16.42
CA SER A 135 -0.52 -4.33 17.10
C SER A 135 -0.59 -4.70 18.58
N ILE A 136 0.44 -5.35 19.08
CA ILE A 136 0.64 -5.63 20.51
C ILE A 136 2.10 -5.36 20.86
N ASN A 137 2.35 -4.61 21.94
CA ASN A 137 3.68 -4.28 22.42
C ASN A 137 4.59 -3.68 21.32
N ASN A 138 4.06 -2.79 20.52
CA ASN A 138 4.77 -2.14 19.43
C ASN A 138 5.27 -3.11 18.34
N ARG A 139 4.61 -4.26 18.20
CA ARG A 139 4.85 -5.24 17.13
C ARG A 139 3.57 -5.45 16.35
N TYR A 140 3.69 -5.48 15.05
CA TYR A 140 2.56 -5.67 14.14
C TYR A 140 2.39 -7.13 13.76
N TYR A 141 1.17 -7.61 13.87
CA TYR A 141 0.77 -8.98 13.55
C TYR A 141 -0.39 -8.99 12.58
N THR A 142 -0.42 -9.99 11.73
CA THR A 142 -1.56 -10.25 10.85
C THR A 142 -2.01 -11.70 10.97
N ILE A 143 -3.26 -11.96 10.60
CA ILE A 143 -3.82 -13.31 10.53
C ILE A 143 -4.00 -13.69 9.07
N LYS A 144 -3.56 -14.89 8.73
CA LYS A 144 -3.78 -15.51 7.43
C LYS A 144 -4.00 -17.00 7.59
N ASN A 145 -5.13 -17.50 7.05
CA ASN A 145 -5.54 -18.92 7.16
C ASN A 145 -5.56 -19.44 8.61
N GLY A 146 -6.01 -18.58 9.55
CA GLY A 146 -6.06 -18.92 10.96
C GLY A 146 -4.70 -18.93 11.67
N VAL A 147 -3.61 -18.54 11.01
CA VAL A 147 -2.25 -18.46 11.58
C VAL A 147 -1.89 -17.00 11.83
N ILE A 148 -1.27 -16.73 12.98
CA ILE A 148 -0.74 -15.41 13.33
C ILE A 148 0.68 -15.28 12.79
N TRP A 149 0.92 -14.19 12.06
CA TRP A 149 2.22 -13.86 11.47
C TRP A 149 2.72 -12.54 12.02
N GLY A 150 3.96 -12.54 12.54
CA GLY A 150 4.66 -11.33 12.95
C GLY A 150 5.29 -10.63 11.74
N HIS A 151 5.25 -9.31 11.73
CA HIS A 151 5.86 -8.49 10.70
C HIS A 151 7.05 -7.71 11.25
N ASN A 152 7.98 -7.33 10.36
CA ASN A 152 9.14 -6.47 10.66
C ASN A 152 10.09 -7.07 11.72
N GLU A 153 10.28 -8.38 11.73
CA GLU A 153 11.19 -9.05 12.64
C GLU A 153 12.62 -9.00 12.09
N GLU A 154 13.41 -8.03 12.54
CA GLU A 154 14.78 -7.78 12.05
C GLU A 154 15.77 -8.92 12.35
N SER A 155 15.46 -9.79 13.30
CA SER A 155 16.31 -10.93 13.64
C SER A 155 16.32 -12.02 12.56
N LEU A 156 15.34 -12.00 11.65
CA LEU A 156 15.17 -13.01 10.60
C LEU A 156 15.59 -12.44 9.24
N THR A 157 16.88 -12.15 9.08
CA THR A 157 17.41 -11.53 7.83
C THR A 157 17.21 -12.38 6.58
N SER A 158 17.03 -13.69 6.72
CA SER A 158 16.73 -14.60 5.60
C SER A 158 15.26 -14.56 5.15
N GLU A 159 14.40 -13.87 5.89
CA GLU A 159 12.95 -13.82 5.64
C GLU A 159 12.49 -12.45 5.07
N TYR A 160 13.43 -11.63 4.58
CA TYR A 160 13.06 -10.37 3.91
C TYR A 160 12.21 -10.64 2.67
N ASN A 161 11.19 -9.81 2.47
CA ASN A 161 10.19 -9.92 1.39
C ASN A 161 9.43 -11.25 1.37
N LYS A 162 9.47 -12.00 2.45
CA LYS A 162 8.73 -13.24 2.58
C LYS A 162 7.50 -13.02 3.44
N PHE A 163 6.33 -13.20 2.87
CA PHE A 163 5.07 -13.04 3.57
C PHE A 163 4.25 -14.33 3.48
N TYR A 164 3.81 -14.82 4.62
CA TYR A 164 3.03 -16.07 4.73
C TYR A 164 3.72 -17.28 4.08
N GLY A 165 5.06 -17.34 4.17
CA GLY A 165 5.86 -18.41 3.59
C GLY A 165 6.11 -18.29 2.07
N THR A 166 5.65 -17.21 1.44
CA THR A 166 5.86 -16.94 0.01
C THR A 166 6.83 -15.77 -0.17
N ASP A 167 7.80 -15.92 -1.07
CA ASP A 167 8.74 -14.88 -1.44
C ASP A 167 8.08 -13.91 -2.43
N TYR A 168 8.33 -12.62 -2.26
CA TYR A 168 7.84 -11.55 -3.13
C TYR A 168 8.98 -10.63 -3.53
N ASP A 169 8.93 -10.13 -4.75
CA ASP A 169 9.86 -9.13 -5.23
C ASP A 169 9.50 -7.74 -4.67
N SER A 170 10.52 -6.94 -4.38
CA SER A 170 10.35 -5.51 -4.07
C SER A 170 10.40 -4.71 -5.36
N THR A 171 9.38 -3.88 -5.58
CA THR A 171 9.32 -3.02 -6.77
C THR A 171 9.16 -1.56 -6.38
N VAL A 172 9.79 -0.68 -7.13
CA VAL A 172 9.63 0.78 -7.02
C VAL A 172 9.29 1.34 -8.38
N THR A 173 8.13 1.99 -8.48
CA THR A 173 7.74 2.69 -9.70
C THR A 173 7.89 4.18 -9.49
N LEU A 174 8.70 4.82 -10.32
CA LEU A 174 8.99 6.24 -10.23
C LEU A 174 8.40 6.96 -11.44
N LEU A 175 7.67 8.05 -11.18
CA LEU A 175 7.16 8.93 -12.21
C LEU A 175 8.05 10.18 -12.31
N PHE A 176 8.74 10.31 -13.43
CA PHE A 176 9.51 11.51 -13.77
C PHE A 176 8.70 12.40 -14.70
N ASN A 177 8.11 13.44 -14.17
CA ASN A 177 7.24 14.34 -14.93
C ASN A 177 7.66 15.80 -14.80
N ASP A 178 8.95 16.08 -14.98
CA ASP A 178 9.42 17.44 -15.15
C ASP A 178 8.98 17.99 -16.53
N ALA A 179 8.44 19.20 -16.57
CA ALA A 179 7.83 19.82 -17.76
C ALA A 179 6.73 18.94 -18.43
N PRO A 180 5.53 18.79 -17.84
CA PRO A 180 4.49 17.83 -18.27
C PRO A 180 4.03 18.00 -19.73
N SER A 181 4.14 19.19 -20.28
CA SER A 181 3.74 19.51 -21.68
C SER A 181 4.78 19.11 -22.74
N SER A 182 5.94 18.61 -22.33
CA SER A 182 7.03 18.26 -23.22
C SER A 182 7.10 16.76 -23.44
N VAL A 183 7.26 16.34 -24.70
CA VAL A 183 7.59 14.95 -25.03
C VAL A 183 9.00 14.64 -24.54
N LYS A 184 9.15 13.55 -23.79
CA LYS A 184 10.42 13.14 -23.17
C LYS A 184 10.95 11.86 -23.78
N SER A 185 12.26 11.75 -23.82
CA SER A 185 12.97 10.51 -24.13
C SER A 185 14.08 10.33 -23.09
N PHE A 186 13.96 9.29 -22.29
CA PHE A 186 14.99 8.93 -21.32
C PHE A 186 16.06 8.08 -22.01
N ARG A 187 17.32 8.44 -21.84
CA ARG A 187 18.45 7.71 -22.43
C ARG A 187 19.25 6.93 -21.41
N THR A 188 19.22 7.39 -20.16
CA THR A 188 19.98 6.81 -19.07
C THR A 188 19.20 6.91 -17.77
N ILE A 189 19.40 5.92 -16.91
CA ILE A 189 19.01 5.96 -15.50
C ILE A 189 20.28 5.87 -14.68
N ASN A 190 20.41 6.73 -13.67
CA ASN A 190 21.43 6.62 -12.66
C ASN A 190 20.80 6.10 -11.37
N TYR A 191 21.37 5.04 -10.84
CA TYR A 191 21.03 4.47 -9.56
C TYR A 191 22.25 4.52 -8.65
N GLU A 192 22.14 5.18 -7.52
CA GLU A 192 23.18 5.20 -6.49
C GLU A 192 22.80 4.27 -5.36
N GLY A 193 23.51 3.17 -5.21
CA GLY A 193 23.28 2.18 -4.18
C GLY A 193 24.33 1.07 -4.18
N THR A 194 24.42 0.35 -3.07
CA THR A 194 25.38 -0.74 -2.88
C THR A 194 24.88 -2.10 -3.39
N GLN A 195 23.65 -2.18 -3.88
CA GLN A 195 22.98 -3.44 -4.21
C GLN A 195 22.53 -3.52 -5.68
N ALA A 196 23.03 -2.65 -6.55
CA ALA A 196 22.79 -2.82 -7.98
C ALA A 196 23.53 -4.07 -8.48
N LYS A 197 22.79 -4.96 -9.15
CA LYS A 197 23.40 -6.13 -9.75
C LYS A 197 23.61 -5.93 -11.22
N ILE A 198 24.83 -5.77 -11.50
CA ILE A 198 25.35 -5.63 -12.85
C ILE A 198 26.19 -6.87 -13.12
N VAL A 199 25.91 -7.57 -14.21
CA VAL A 199 26.79 -8.62 -14.70
C VAL A 199 27.87 -7.96 -15.54
N SER A 200 29.09 -7.99 -15.05
CA SER A 200 30.25 -7.56 -15.80
C SER A 200 30.66 -8.63 -16.84
N ASN A 201 30.65 -8.29 -18.09
CA ASN A 201 31.30 -9.11 -19.11
C ASN A 201 32.80 -8.77 -19.13
N LEU A 202 33.60 -9.68 -18.61
CA LEU A 202 35.05 -9.51 -18.53
C LEU A 202 35.75 -9.50 -19.93
N THR A 203 35.03 -9.85 -21.00
CA THR A 203 35.56 -9.98 -22.32
C THR A 203 35.47 -8.69 -23.14
N ASP A 204 34.38 -7.94 -22.99
CA ASP A 204 34.13 -6.70 -23.71
C ASP A 204 34.11 -5.44 -22.81
N GLY A 205 34.12 -5.63 -21.49
CA GLY A 205 34.08 -4.54 -20.52
C GLY A 205 32.69 -3.93 -20.34
N GLU A 206 31.66 -4.49 -20.95
CA GLU A 206 30.29 -4.03 -20.83
C GLU A 206 29.63 -4.59 -19.56
N TYR A 207 28.63 -3.87 -19.07
CA TYR A 207 27.87 -4.23 -17.88
C TYR A 207 26.40 -4.39 -18.24
N TYR A 208 25.87 -5.57 -18.02
CA TYR A 208 24.50 -5.89 -18.38
C TYR A 208 23.57 -5.88 -17.17
N ASN A 209 22.40 -5.28 -17.34
CA ASN A 209 21.31 -5.40 -16.40
C ASN A 209 20.78 -6.84 -16.42
N ASN A 210 21.09 -7.62 -15.40
CA ASN A 210 20.66 -9.01 -15.38
C ASN A 210 19.36 -9.17 -14.58
N TYR A 211 18.26 -9.20 -15.29
CA TYR A 211 16.92 -9.47 -14.78
C TYR A 211 16.52 -10.96 -14.84
N SER A 212 17.42 -11.83 -15.31
CA SER A 212 17.18 -13.27 -15.29
C SER A 212 17.38 -13.83 -13.88
N SER A 213 16.43 -14.63 -13.44
CA SER A 213 16.24 -15.25 -12.13
C SER A 213 17.52 -15.66 -11.39
N ASN A 214 17.54 -15.45 -10.07
CA ASN A 214 18.52 -15.84 -9.05
C ASN A 214 19.68 -14.86 -8.80
N ILE A 215 19.50 -13.58 -9.07
CA ILE A 215 20.50 -12.58 -8.72
C ILE A 215 19.89 -11.59 -7.74
N ASP A 216 20.47 -11.45 -6.55
CA ASP A 216 20.06 -10.46 -5.57
C ASP A 216 20.51 -9.07 -6.01
N GLY A 217 19.69 -8.07 -5.90
CA GLY A 217 19.97 -6.68 -6.24
C GLY A 217 18.87 -6.03 -7.06
N TRP A 218 19.01 -4.74 -7.30
CA TRP A 218 18.04 -3.95 -8.04
C TRP A 218 18.38 -3.96 -9.53
N PHE A 219 17.35 -4.03 -10.35
CA PHE A 219 17.47 -3.91 -11.81
C PHE A 219 16.27 -3.11 -12.35
N VAL A 220 16.40 -2.61 -13.55
CA VAL A 220 15.31 -1.91 -14.22
C VAL A 220 14.45 -2.92 -14.97
N ASP A 221 13.22 -3.07 -14.52
CA ASP A 221 12.24 -3.98 -15.10
C ASP A 221 11.61 -3.38 -16.36
N ASP A 222 11.14 -2.13 -16.26
CA ASP A 222 10.52 -1.44 -17.38
C ASP A 222 10.74 0.07 -17.34
N ILE A 223 10.79 0.68 -18.52
CA ILE A 223 10.74 2.13 -18.73
C ILE A 223 9.68 2.41 -19.79
N THR A 224 8.65 3.14 -19.40
CA THR A 224 7.58 3.55 -20.30
C THR A 224 7.60 5.06 -20.49
N THR A 225 7.60 5.51 -21.75
CA THR A 225 7.47 6.91 -22.15
C THR A 225 6.45 7.02 -23.27
N ASP A 226 6.11 8.26 -23.70
CA ASP A 226 5.22 8.49 -24.85
C ASP A 226 5.73 7.88 -26.17
N LYS A 227 7.00 7.50 -26.24
CA LYS A 227 7.66 6.98 -27.45
C LYS A 227 8.39 5.68 -27.27
N GLN A 228 8.55 5.22 -26.07
CA GLN A 228 9.35 4.04 -25.72
C GLN A 228 8.69 3.24 -24.63
N GLU A 229 8.73 1.94 -24.79
CA GLU A 229 8.39 0.94 -23.78
C GLU A 229 9.44 -0.15 -23.83
N GLY A 230 9.93 -0.59 -22.67
CA GLY A 230 10.89 -1.67 -22.57
C GLY A 230 11.84 -1.54 -21.39
N ASN A 231 12.69 -2.54 -21.22
CA ASN A 231 13.70 -2.56 -20.17
C ASN A 231 15.02 -1.91 -20.63
N VAL A 232 15.92 -1.68 -19.65
CA VAL A 232 17.27 -1.22 -19.91
C VAL A 232 18.20 -2.44 -19.97
N PRO A 233 18.66 -2.85 -21.15
CA PRO A 233 19.48 -4.06 -21.26
C PRO A 233 20.90 -3.88 -20.71
N GLU A 234 21.40 -2.64 -20.67
CA GLU A 234 22.80 -2.35 -20.35
C GLU A 234 22.95 -1.22 -19.33
N PHE A 235 23.91 -1.37 -18.43
CA PHE A 235 24.39 -0.31 -17.56
C PHE A 235 25.89 -0.10 -17.79
N ILE A 236 26.31 1.14 -17.77
CA ILE A 236 27.74 1.50 -17.81
C ILE A 236 28.15 1.88 -16.39
N GLN A 237 29.08 1.13 -15.82
CA GLN A 237 29.70 1.50 -14.56
C GLN A 237 30.63 2.68 -14.77
N LYS A 238 30.42 3.75 -14.04
CA LYS A 238 31.23 4.94 -14.08
C LYS A 238 31.82 5.21 -12.69
N GLU A 239 33.16 5.32 -12.63
CA GLU A 239 33.88 5.65 -11.39
C GLU A 239 33.64 4.69 -10.22
N GLY A 240 33.44 3.40 -10.50
CA GLY A 240 33.21 2.38 -9.47
C GLY A 240 31.82 2.38 -8.83
N LYS A 241 30.90 3.11 -9.43
CA LYS A 241 29.48 3.17 -9.03
C LYS A 241 28.60 2.61 -10.13
#